data_54c08f22cc15a5f76c462c1da4453c42
#
_entry.id   54c08f22cc15a5f76c462c1da4453c42
#
_cell.length_a   1.000
_cell.length_b   1.000
_cell.length_c   1.000
_cell.angle_alpha   90.00
_cell.angle_beta   90.00
_cell.angle_gamma   90.00
#
_symmetry.space_group_name_H-M   'P 1'
#
loop_
_entity.id
_entity.type
_entity.pdbx_description
1 polymer ?
#
loop_
_entity_poly.entity_id
_entity_poly.type
_entity_poly.pdbx_seq_one_letter_code
_entity_poly.pdbx_strand_id
1 'polypeptide(L)'
;MEKIFPVVAAVIGLIVAFCLASWIKKTDEGTDRMKEIAGYIREGAMAFLAREYKTMVIVVVVLFLVIGFALQNWTTAVLYLCGAALSVLAGFFGMKVATLGNVRTANAARESGMNKALKIAFRSGAVMGLCVSGLGLFGLGAVLCALDLATVVECVTGSGLGASSMALFGRVGGGIYTKAA
;
A
#
# COMPACT_ATOMS: atom_id res chain seq x y z
N MET A 1 -23.41 16.18 3.06
CA MET A 1 -22.26 16.49 2.16
C MET A 1 -20.92 16.16 2.81
N GLU A 2 -20.77 16.38 4.11
CA GLU A 2 -19.49 16.17 4.83
C GLU A 2 -18.98 14.70 4.78
N LYS A 3 -19.86 13.72 4.87
CA LYS A 3 -19.48 12.30 4.84
C LYS A 3 -18.94 11.81 3.48
N ILE A 4 -19.30 12.47 2.39
CA ILE A 4 -18.91 12.07 1.02
C ILE A 4 -17.55 12.65 0.63
N PHE A 5 -17.14 13.76 1.25
CA PHE A 5 -15.88 14.44 0.93
C PHE A 5 -14.64 13.54 1.01
N PRO A 6 -14.44 12.71 2.07
CA PRO A 6 -13.30 11.80 2.14
C PRO A 6 -13.29 10.77 0.99
N VAL A 7 -14.45 10.27 0.60
CA VAL A 7 -14.56 9.29 -0.49
C VAL A 7 -14.18 9.93 -1.83
N VAL A 8 -14.67 11.14 -2.10
CA VAL A 8 -14.34 11.88 -3.34
C VAL A 8 -12.84 12.19 -3.39
N ALA A 9 -12.26 12.68 -2.30
CA ALA A 9 -10.82 12.95 -2.20
C ALA A 9 -9.99 11.67 -2.43
N ALA A 10 -10.42 10.53 -1.84
CA ALA A 10 -9.80 9.24 -2.03
C ALA A 10 -9.80 8.80 -3.50
N VAL A 11 -10.95 8.89 -4.16
CA VAL A 11 -11.10 8.51 -5.57
C VAL A 11 -10.21 9.38 -6.47
N ILE A 12 -10.18 10.69 -6.24
CA ILE A 12 -9.28 11.61 -6.99
C ILE A 12 -7.83 11.20 -6.78
N GLY A 13 -7.40 10.95 -5.54
CA GLY A 13 -6.05 10.51 -5.22
C GLY A 13 -5.67 9.20 -5.93
N LEU A 14 -6.57 8.22 -5.95
CA LEU A 14 -6.36 6.93 -6.63
C LEU A 14 -6.30 7.09 -8.16
N ILE A 15 -7.11 7.97 -8.75
CA ILE A 15 -7.03 8.28 -10.19
C ILE A 15 -5.67 8.89 -10.52
N VAL A 16 -5.20 9.85 -9.73
CA VAL A 16 -3.87 10.46 -9.91
C VAL A 16 -2.77 9.41 -9.76
N ALA A 17 -2.86 8.51 -8.77
CA ALA A 17 -1.92 7.41 -8.60
C ALA A 17 -1.87 6.50 -9.84
N PHE A 18 -3.02 6.16 -10.40
CA PHE A 18 -3.12 5.35 -11.61
C PHE A 18 -2.51 6.06 -12.84
N CYS A 19 -2.77 7.35 -13.02
CA CYS A 19 -2.17 8.15 -14.08
C CYS A 19 -0.64 8.20 -13.96
N LEU A 20 -0.11 8.43 -12.75
CA LEU A 20 1.33 8.43 -12.49
C LEU A 20 1.97 7.07 -12.74
N ALA A 21 1.35 5.98 -12.27
CA ALA A 21 1.83 4.62 -12.50
C ALA A 21 1.87 4.28 -14.01
N SER A 22 0.83 4.67 -14.74
CA SER A 22 0.75 4.48 -16.18
C SER A 22 1.83 5.28 -16.92
N TRP A 23 2.11 6.50 -16.48
CA TRP A 23 3.21 7.31 -17.02
C TRP A 23 4.57 6.67 -16.75
N ILE A 24 4.83 6.18 -15.53
CA ILE A 24 6.07 5.48 -15.17
C ILE A 24 6.26 4.26 -16.08
N LYS A 25 5.21 3.46 -16.27
CA LYS A 25 5.26 2.26 -17.12
C LYS A 25 5.67 2.56 -18.56
N LYS A 26 5.31 3.73 -19.10
CA LYS A 26 5.66 4.17 -20.46
C LYS A 26 7.09 4.72 -20.59
N THR A 27 7.77 5.00 -19.49
CA THR A 27 9.14 5.51 -19.50
C THR A 27 10.12 4.38 -19.82
N ASP A 28 11.18 4.67 -20.53
CA ASP A 28 12.18 3.70 -20.99
C ASP A 28 12.92 3.02 -19.83
N GLU A 29 13.11 1.71 -19.94
CA GLU A 29 13.82 0.86 -18.97
C GLU A 29 15.34 0.83 -19.19
N GLY A 30 15.80 1.31 -20.33
CA GLY A 30 17.22 1.34 -20.71
C GLY A 30 17.70 0.07 -21.42
N THR A 31 18.96 -0.28 -21.19
CA THR A 31 19.62 -1.41 -21.87
C THR A 31 19.04 -2.77 -21.46
N ASP A 32 19.29 -3.79 -22.29
CA ASP A 32 18.81 -5.15 -22.04
C ASP A 32 19.39 -5.72 -20.73
N ARG A 33 20.62 -5.36 -20.38
CA ARG A 33 21.21 -5.72 -19.09
C ARG A 33 20.49 -5.07 -17.91
N MET A 34 20.05 -3.83 -18.04
CA MET A 34 19.25 -3.14 -17.01
C MET A 34 17.87 -3.81 -16.83
N LYS A 35 17.24 -4.21 -17.93
CA LYS A 35 15.95 -4.94 -17.92
C LYS A 35 16.08 -6.30 -17.24
N GLU A 36 17.16 -7.02 -17.52
CA GLU A 36 17.48 -8.31 -16.90
C GLU A 36 17.61 -8.18 -15.38
N ILE A 37 18.44 -7.25 -14.92
CA ILE A 37 18.63 -6.98 -13.48
C ILE A 37 17.30 -6.54 -12.83
N ALA A 38 16.52 -5.68 -13.49
CA ALA A 38 15.20 -5.27 -13.01
C ALA A 38 14.23 -6.46 -12.92
N GLY A 39 14.35 -7.45 -13.78
CA GLY A 39 13.63 -8.71 -13.71
C GLY A 39 13.91 -9.47 -12.42
N TYR A 40 15.18 -9.67 -12.08
CA TYR A 40 15.58 -10.32 -10.83
C TYR A 40 15.12 -9.56 -9.56
N ILE A 41 15.21 -8.22 -9.58
CA ILE A 41 14.71 -7.39 -8.47
C ILE A 41 13.19 -7.57 -8.31
N ARG A 42 12.44 -7.59 -9.41
CA ARG A 42 10.99 -7.77 -9.39
C ARG A 42 10.60 -9.16 -8.89
N GLU A 43 11.29 -10.19 -9.33
CA GLU A 43 11.07 -11.56 -8.86
C GLU A 43 11.32 -11.69 -7.36
N GLY A 44 12.46 -11.17 -6.88
CA GLY A 44 12.78 -11.14 -5.46
C GLY A 44 11.74 -10.36 -4.63
N ALA A 45 11.29 -9.20 -5.10
CA ALA A 45 10.27 -8.40 -4.43
C ALA A 45 8.91 -9.13 -4.36
N MET A 46 8.51 -9.83 -5.41
CA MET A 46 7.25 -10.60 -5.41
C MET A 46 7.35 -11.84 -4.52
N ALA A 47 8.49 -12.52 -4.51
CA ALA A 47 8.74 -13.65 -3.61
C ALA A 47 8.71 -13.21 -2.14
N PHE A 48 9.33 -12.07 -1.82
CA PHE A 48 9.28 -11.47 -0.49
C PHE A 48 7.84 -11.18 -0.06
N LEU A 49 7.06 -10.45 -0.87
CA LEU A 49 5.67 -10.13 -0.55
C LEU A 49 4.82 -11.40 -0.36
N ALA A 50 4.99 -12.41 -1.21
CA ALA A 50 4.25 -13.66 -1.09
C ALA A 50 4.55 -14.39 0.23
N ARG A 51 5.80 -14.38 0.67
CA ARG A 51 6.21 -14.98 1.95
C ARG A 51 5.67 -14.19 3.14
N GLU A 52 5.82 -12.88 3.09
CA GLU A 52 5.37 -11.97 4.12
C GLU A 52 3.85 -12.06 4.32
N TYR A 53 3.07 -11.99 3.24
CA TYR A 53 1.60 -12.06 3.33
C TYR A 53 1.11 -13.40 3.87
N LYS A 54 1.76 -14.52 3.56
CA LYS A 54 1.43 -15.82 4.17
C LYS A 54 1.57 -15.81 5.70
N THR A 55 2.63 -15.19 6.21
CA THR A 55 2.84 -15.05 7.65
C THR A 55 1.83 -14.09 8.27
N MET A 56 1.55 -12.97 7.59
CA MET A 56 0.60 -11.95 8.07
C MET A 56 -0.83 -12.48 8.15
N VAL A 57 -1.27 -13.34 7.24
CA VAL A 57 -2.61 -13.94 7.28
C VAL A 57 -2.84 -14.66 8.62
N ILE A 58 -1.84 -15.37 9.13
CA ILE A 58 -1.96 -16.05 10.43
C ILE A 58 -2.19 -15.03 11.55
N VAL A 59 -1.40 -13.95 11.58
CA VAL A 59 -1.53 -12.88 12.59
C VAL A 59 -2.89 -12.19 12.49
N VAL A 60 -3.32 -11.88 11.26
CA VAL A 60 -4.63 -11.24 11.01
C VAL A 60 -5.78 -12.11 11.50
N VAL A 61 -5.74 -13.41 11.24
CA VAL A 61 -6.77 -14.35 11.71
C VAL A 61 -6.79 -14.44 13.23
N VAL A 62 -5.62 -14.54 13.87
CA VAL A 62 -5.53 -14.58 15.34
C VAL A 62 -6.09 -13.30 15.95
N LEU A 63 -5.67 -12.13 15.46
CA LEU A 63 -6.16 -10.85 15.99
C LEU A 63 -7.65 -10.65 15.69
N PHE A 64 -8.16 -11.07 14.55
CA PHE A 64 -9.58 -11.06 14.24
C PHE A 64 -10.40 -11.84 15.27
N LEU A 65 -9.95 -13.06 15.59
CA LEU A 65 -10.61 -13.90 16.61
C LEU A 65 -10.52 -13.27 18.01
N VAL A 66 -9.35 -12.75 18.39
CA VAL A 66 -9.16 -12.07 19.66
C VAL A 66 -10.10 -10.85 19.77
N ILE A 67 -10.17 -10.01 18.76
CA ILE A 67 -11.06 -8.84 18.75
C ILE A 67 -12.53 -9.28 18.83
N GLY A 68 -12.93 -10.28 18.03
CA GLY A 68 -14.30 -10.78 18.01
C GLY A 68 -14.75 -11.36 19.37
N PHE A 69 -13.92 -12.16 20.02
CA PHE A 69 -14.26 -12.81 21.28
C PHE A 69 -14.03 -11.91 22.52
N ALA A 70 -12.94 -11.14 22.54
CA ALA A 70 -12.61 -10.30 23.71
C ALA A 70 -13.50 -9.06 23.81
N LEU A 71 -13.78 -8.38 22.68
CA LEU A 71 -14.66 -7.20 22.64
C LEU A 71 -16.13 -7.56 22.41
N GLN A 72 -16.45 -8.80 22.09
CA GLN A 72 -17.79 -9.27 21.71
C GLN A 72 -18.46 -8.41 20.62
N ASN A 73 -17.63 -7.75 19.80
CA ASN A 73 -18.07 -6.82 18.75
C ASN A 73 -17.55 -7.31 17.40
N TRP A 74 -18.35 -8.13 16.75
CA TRP A 74 -18.04 -8.71 15.43
C TRP A 74 -17.98 -7.66 14.32
N THR A 75 -18.68 -6.55 14.46
CA THR A 75 -18.62 -5.46 13.50
C THR A 75 -17.22 -4.85 13.47
N THR A 76 -16.63 -4.57 14.63
CA THR A 76 -15.24 -4.08 14.75
C THR A 76 -14.24 -5.09 14.20
N ALA A 77 -14.46 -6.39 14.47
CA ALA A 77 -13.59 -7.45 13.95
C ALA A 77 -13.62 -7.52 12.40
N VAL A 78 -14.81 -7.42 11.79
CA VAL A 78 -14.92 -7.39 10.32
C VAL A 78 -14.25 -6.15 9.73
N LEU A 79 -14.42 -5.00 10.34
CA LEU A 79 -13.76 -3.77 9.89
C LEU A 79 -12.24 -3.81 10.07
N TYR A 80 -11.74 -4.53 11.09
CA TYR A 80 -10.31 -4.86 11.21
C TYR A 80 -9.81 -5.61 9.97
N LEU A 81 -10.54 -6.62 9.49
CA LEU A 81 -10.18 -7.33 8.25
C LEU A 81 -10.21 -6.42 7.02
N CYS A 82 -11.21 -5.56 6.91
CA CYS A 82 -11.29 -4.59 5.82
C CYS A 82 -10.07 -3.64 5.82
N GLY A 83 -9.70 -3.10 6.98
CA GLY A 83 -8.52 -2.24 7.12
C GLY A 83 -7.23 -2.97 6.77
N ALA A 84 -7.06 -4.21 7.23
CA ALA A 84 -5.93 -5.06 6.90
C ALA A 84 -5.85 -5.32 5.38
N ALA A 85 -6.96 -5.66 4.74
CA ALA A 85 -7.03 -5.90 3.31
C ALA A 85 -6.65 -4.66 2.48
N LEU A 86 -7.17 -3.47 2.84
CA LEU A 86 -6.81 -2.21 2.17
C LEU A 86 -5.32 -1.89 2.32
N SER A 87 -4.74 -2.16 3.49
CA SER A 87 -3.31 -1.96 3.74
C SER A 87 -2.44 -2.90 2.90
N VAL A 88 -2.81 -4.18 2.79
CA VAL A 88 -2.15 -5.16 1.92
C VAL A 88 -2.20 -4.72 0.46
N LEU A 89 -3.36 -4.27 -0.02
CA LEU A 89 -3.52 -3.77 -1.39
C LEU A 89 -2.63 -2.54 -1.65
N ALA A 90 -2.59 -1.59 -0.71
CA ALA A 90 -1.74 -0.41 -0.82
C ALA A 90 -0.25 -0.79 -0.91
N GLY A 91 0.20 -1.71 -0.05
CA GLY A 91 1.57 -2.23 -0.05
C GLY A 91 1.92 -2.95 -1.35
N PHE A 92 1.02 -3.80 -1.86
CA PHE A 92 1.21 -4.53 -3.11
C PHE A 92 1.36 -3.59 -4.32
N PHE A 93 0.43 -2.65 -4.49
CA PHE A 93 0.51 -1.69 -5.59
C PHE A 93 1.74 -0.78 -5.46
N GLY A 94 2.04 -0.32 -4.24
CA GLY A 94 3.22 0.49 -3.98
C GLY A 94 4.52 -0.22 -4.35
N MET A 95 4.71 -1.46 -3.90
CA MET A 95 5.91 -2.26 -4.22
C MET A 95 6.03 -2.52 -5.71
N LYS A 96 4.92 -2.85 -6.37
CA LYS A 96 4.90 -3.11 -7.81
C LYS A 96 5.33 -1.88 -8.62
N VAL A 97 4.89 -0.69 -8.25
CA VAL A 97 5.29 0.55 -8.94
C VAL A 97 6.69 0.99 -8.55
N ALA A 98 7.10 0.81 -7.30
CA ALA A 98 8.47 1.11 -6.85
C ALA A 98 9.51 0.29 -7.62
N THR A 99 9.30 -1.01 -7.78
CA THR A 99 10.21 -1.88 -8.57
C THR A 99 10.24 -1.51 -10.06
N LEU A 100 9.13 -1.04 -10.62
CA LEU A 100 9.08 -0.50 -11.98
C LEU A 100 9.85 0.83 -12.09
N GLY A 101 9.79 1.66 -11.06
CA GLY A 101 10.44 2.97 -11.01
C GLY A 101 11.96 2.89 -10.92
N ASN A 102 12.51 1.87 -10.23
CA ASN A 102 13.94 1.76 -9.96
C ASN A 102 14.81 1.79 -11.23
N VAL A 103 14.56 0.89 -12.18
CA VAL A 103 15.35 0.79 -13.41
C VAL A 103 15.20 2.04 -14.28
N ARG A 104 14.00 2.61 -14.34
CA ARG A 104 13.71 3.82 -15.10
C ARG A 104 14.39 5.05 -14.52
N THR A 105 14.50 5.13 -13.22
CA THR A 105 15.27 6.16 -12.50
C THR A 105 16.75 6.04 -12.82
N ALA A 106 17.29 4.83 -12.77
CA ALA A 106 18.70 4.57 -13.10
C ALA A 106 19.01 4.90 -14.57
N ASN A 107 18.13 4.51 -15.51
CA ASN A 107 18.31 4.84 -16.92
C ASN A 107 18.23 6.35 -17.16
N ALA A 108 17.27 7.04 -16.56
CA ALA A 108 17.14 8.49 -16.68
C ALA A 108 18.34 9.23 -16.10
N ALA A 109 18.94 8.74 -15.00
CA ALA A 109 20.17 9.30 -14.44
C ALA A 109 21.33 9.19 -15.42
N ARG A 110 21.45 8.04 -16.11
CA ARG A 110 22.50 7.78 -17.10
C ARG A 110 22.34 8.65 -18.34
N GLU A 111 21.14 8.77 -18.91
CA GLU A 111 20.93 9.39 -20.22
C GLU A 111 20.59 10.87 -20.15
N SER A 112 19.89 11.31 -19.12
CA SER A 112 19.27 12.62 -19.06
C SER A 112 19.61 13.41 -17.80
N GLY A 113 20.45 12.86 -16.94
CA GLY A 113 20.93 13.51 -15.72
C GLY A 113 19.98 13.45 -14.53
N MET A 114 20.43 14.03 -13.42
CA MET A 114 19.83 13.93 -12.10
C MET A 114 18.38 14.46 -12.03
N ASN A 115 18.09 15.57 -12.71
CA ASN A 115 16.76 16.20 -12.64
C ASN A 115 15.64 15.29 -13.17
N LYS A 116 15.89 14.57 -14.26
CA LYS A 116 14.91 13.63 -14.82
C LYS A 116 14.78 12.38 -13.96
N ALA A 117 15.88 11.89 -13.44
CA ALA A 117 15.91 10.76 -12.51
C ALA A 117 15.10 11.05 -11.24
N LEU A 118 15.33 12.20 -10.58
CA LEU A 118 14.58 12.64 -9.40
C LEU A 118 13.09 12.77 -9.69
N LYS A 119 12.71 13.27 -10.85
CA LYS A 119 11.30 13.38 -11.25
C LYS A 119 10.61 12.02 -11.35
N ILE A 120 11.30 11.01 -11.90
CA ILE A 120 10.77 9.63 -11.99
C ILE A 120 10.71 9.01 -10.61
N ALA A 121 11.76 9.12 -9.80
CA ALA A 121 11.81 8.58 -8.44
C ALA A 121 10.72 9.18 -7.56
N PHE A 122 10.53 10.52 -7.59
CA PHE A 122 9.50 11.20 -6.84
C PHE A 122 8.10 10.77 -7.25
N ARG A 123 7.83 10.68 -8.55
CA ARG A 123 6.53 10.21 -9.05
C ARG A 123 6.24 8.76 -8.65
N SER A 124 7.27 7.90 -8.66
CA SER A 124 7.15 6.51 -8.22
C SER A 124 6.78 6.43 -6.72
N GLY A 125 7.45 7.21 -5.87
CA GLY A 125 7.10 7.32 -4.45
C GLY A 125 5.71 7.92 -4.21
N ALA A 126 5.33 8.93 -5.00
CA ALA A 126 4.02 9.56 -4.92
C ALA A 126 2.87 8.56 -5.21
N VAL A 127 3.06 7.59 -6.12
CA VAL A 127 2.06 6.54 -6.34
C VAL A 127 1.82 5.74 -5.08
N MET A 128 2.87 5.32 -4.37
CA MET A 128 2.72 4.58 -3.11
C MET A 128 2.00 5.43 -2.06
N GLY A 129 2.42 6.69 -1.88
CA GLY A 129 1.79 7.62 -0.93
C GLY A 129 0.30 7.83 -1.22
N LEU A 130 -0.06 8.04 -2.48
CA LEU A 130 -1.45 8.22 -2.91
C LEU A 130 -2.28 6.92 -2.79
N CYS A 131 -1.68 5.75 -3.00
CA CYS A 131 -2.37 4.48 -2.75
C CYS A 131 -2.67 4.30 -1.26
N VAL A 132 -1.71 4.56 -0.38
CA VAL A 132 -1.89 4.45 1.07
C VAL A 132 -2.95 5.43 1.58
N SER A 133 -2.80 6.72 1.26
CA SER A 133 -3.75 7.75 1.68
C SER A 133 -5.13 7.58 1.02
N GLY A 134 -5.16 7.25 -0.27
CA GLY A 134 -6.39 7.05 -1.02
C GLY A 134 -7.19 5.85 -0.52
N LEU A 135 -6.57 4.68 -0.35
CA LEU A 135 -7.25 3.50 0.17
C LEU A 135 -7.63 3.66 1.65
N GLY A 136 -6.81 4.35 2.44
CA GLY A 136 -7.12 4.68 3.83
C GLY A 136 -8.33 5.60 3.96
N LEU A 137 -8.35 6.71 3.21
CA LEU A 137 -9.49 7.63 3.16
C LEU A 137 -10.74 6.99 2.58
N PHE A 138 -10.59 6.13 1.57
CA PHE A 138 -11.71 5.38 1.01
C PHE A 138 -12.35 4.45 2.05
N GLY A 139 -11.53 3.67 2.77
CA GLY A 139 -12.00 2.79 3.84
C GLY A 139 -12.70 3.55 4.95
N LEU A 140 -12.08 4.65 5.43
CA LEU A 140 -12.66 5.52 6.43
C LEU A 140 -13.99 6.15 5.95
N GLY A 141 -14.01 6.69 4.74
CA GLY A 141 -15.19 7.30 4.16
C GLY A 141 -16.33 6.31 3.94
N ALA A 142 -16.02 5.07 3.54
CA ALA A 142 -17.02 4.00 3.40
C ALA A 142 -17.67 3.67 4.76
N VAL A 143 -16.87 3.55 5.83
CA VAL A 143 -17.37 3.32 7.19
C VAL A 143 -18.25 4.48 7.66
N LEU A 144 -17.81 5.73 7.43
CA LEU A 144 -18.60 6.93 7.78
C LEU A 144 -19.94 7.04 7.04
N CYS A 145 -19.99 6.53 5.80
CA CYS A 145 -21.23 6.53 5.01
C CYS A 145 -22.18 5.39 5.40
N ALA A 146 -21.64 4.23 5.80
CA ALA A 146 -22.41 3.01 6.06
C ALA A 146 -22.96 2.91 7.48
N LEU A 147 -22.34 3.59 8.46
CA LEU A 147 -22.66 3.43 9.88
C LEU A 147 -23.11 4.74 10.53
N ASP A 148 -23.87 4.60 11.62
CA ASP A 148 -24.30 5.73 12.45
C ASP A 148 -23.14 6.28 13.30
N LEU A 149 -23.18 7.58 13.61
CA LEU A 149 -22.11 8.28 14.33
C LEU A 149 -21.73 7.65 15.67
N ALA A 150 -22.67 7.00 16.35
CA ALA A 150 -22.43 6.36 17.64
C ALA A 150 -21.50 5.13 17.54
N THR A 151 -21.58 4.37 16.46
CA THR A 151 -20.79 3.16 16.22
C THR A 151 -19.54 3.42 15.38
N VAL A 152 -19.48 4.55 14.67
CA VAL A 152 -18.37 4.91 13.76
C VAL A 152 -17.02 4.96 14.49
N VAL A 153 -16.96 5.49 15.70
CA VAL A 153 -15.69 5.66 16.43
C VAL A 153 -15.02 4.31 16.71
N GLU A 154 -15.79 3.33 17.21
CA GLU A 154 -15.28 2.00 17.47
C GLU A 154 -14.88 1.27 16.18
N CYS A 155 -15.69 1.44 15.14
CA CYS A 155 -15.48 0.83 13.83
C CYS A 155 -14.26 1.39 13.10
N VAL A 156 -14.04 2.70 13.16
CA VAL A 156 -12.84 3.36 12.63
C VAL A 156 -11.60 2.90 13.37
N THR A 157 -11.69 2.76 14.70
CA THR A 157 -10.59 2.22 15.52
C THR A 157 -10.23 0.80 15.09
N GLY A 158 -11.22 -0.07 14.86
CA GLY A 158 -11.00 -1.43 14.36
C GLY A 158 -10.32 -1.46 12.99
N SER A 159 -10.80 -0.68 12.03
CA SER A 159 -10.20 -0.60 10.68
C SER A 159 -8.79 0.00 10.71
N GLY A 160 -8.56 1.03 11.55
CA GLY A 160 -7.26 1.63 11.76
C GLY A 160 -6.26 0.66 12.39
N LEU A 161 -6.69 -0.16 13.35
CA LEU A 161 -5.87 -1.21 13.95
C LEU A 161 -5.48 -2.28 12.91
N GLY A 162 -6.41 -2.66 12.03
CA GLY A 162 -6.13 -3.59 10.93
C GLY A 162 -5.09 -3.05 9.97
N ALA A 163 -5.26 -1.82 9.50
CA ALA A 163 -4.30 -1.18 8.61
C ALA A 163 -2.93 -0.97 9.28
N SER A 164 -2.90 -0.56 10.55
CA SER A 164 -1.68 -0.30 11.32
C SER A 164 -0.90 -1.58 11.61
N SER A 165 -1.56 -2.67 11.99
CA SER A 165 -0.89 -3.95 12.22
C SER A 165 -0.20 -4.46 10.95
N MET A 166 -0.87 -4.39 9.80
CA MET A 166 -0.27 -4.78 8.52
C MET A 166 0.93 -3.90 8.15
N ALA A 167 0.80 -2.58 8.32
CA ALA A 167 1.89 -1.64 8.06
C ALA A 167 3.10 -1.86 9.00
N LEU A 168 2.86 -2.22 10.27
CA LEU A 168 3.91 -2.51 11.24
C LEU A 168 4.70 -3.76 10.82
N PHE A 169 4.02 -4.86 10.51
CA PHE A 169 4.68 -6.10 10.10
C PHE A 169 5.45 -5.92 8.80
N GLY A 170 4.87 -5.23 7.80
CA GLY A 170 5.56 -4.90 6.56
C GLY A 170 6.81 -4.08 6.77
N ARG A 171 6.79 -3.13 7.70
CA ARG A 171 7.96 -2.31 8.04
C ARG A 171 9.03 -3.10 8.80
N VAL A 172 8.65 -3.98 9.71
CA VAL A 172 9.58 -4.85 10.46
C VAL A 172 10.22 -5.87 9.52
N GLY A 173 9.44 -6.54 8.68
CA GLY A 173 9.93 -7.50 7.69
C GLY A 173 10.87 -6.86 6.68
N GLY A 174 10.41 -5.80 6.02
CA GLY A 174 11.18 -5.11 4.97
C GLY A 174 12.32 -4.22 5.47
N GLY A 175 12.26 -3.74 6.71
CA GLY A 175 13.25 -2.78 7.23
C GLY A 175 14.26 -3.37 8.20
N ILE A 176 13.83 -4.25 9.10
CA ILE A 176 14.68 -4.78 10.18
C ILE A 176 15.28 -6.12 9.78
N TYR A 177 14.45 -7.10 9.42
CA TYR A 177 14.94 -8.44 9.11
C TYR A 177 15.80 -8.51 7.85
N THR A 178 15.54 -7.68 6.85
CA THR A 178 16.37 -7.62 5.64
C THR A 178 17.77 -7.03 5.89
N LYS A 179 17.98 -6.34 7.01
CA LYS A 179 19.31 -5.85 7.40
C LYS A 179 20.07 -6.81 8.31
N ALA A 180 19.36 -7.76 8.92
CA ALA A 180 19.94 -8.77 9.79
C ALA A 180 20.37 -10.03 9.04
N ALA A 181 19.88 -10.21 7.80
CA ALA A 181 20.24 -11.29 6.88
C ALA A 181 21.40 -10.90 5.98
#